data_9e33966e015bf1415b1a7a86846b0d0a
#
_entry.id   9e33966e015bf1415b1a7a86846b0d0a
#
_cell.length_a   1.000
_cell.length_b   1.000
_cell.length_c   1.000
_cell.angle_alpha   90.00
_cell.angle_beta   90.00
_cell.angle_gamma   90.00
#
_symmetry.space_group_name_H-M   'P 1'
#
loop_
_entity.id
_entity.type
_entity.pdbx_description
1 polymer ?
#
loop_
_entity_poly.entity_id
_entity_poly.type
_entity_poly.pdbx_seq_one_letter_code
_entity_poly.pdbx_strand_id
1 'polypeptide(L)'
;MSRGPLAESVAAARPVAHRFAGAALCGALAFGSGVALMATSGYLISRAALRPQVVALAVAITAVRAFSLARAAFRYAERLVSHDASLRLLRELRVRWFRRLEPLVPGGLPGARSGDLLSGFVADVEAVQHLYLRGFAPPLVALTVGAGTVAALAWLLPAAGFWLALGLLPAALVLPAAAAALMRTAASRRTEARAVRAAETVELLHGAPDLVAFGRVDEQLGRIGAADAALAGIARRDARTAGFTSASVTLLTAAATLAVLVVGLNAAHRGALPGVLLAALALAAAAAFEAVRPLPEAARDLLTAHSAAARLDALTACPAPAADPPRPLPAPRGDLLRMRGVRARHAGSPWVLDGVELDLRPGERVALLGPSGAGKSTLAHLLVRFRDPDEGAVTLDGHDLRDYAQDDVRRAVCLVDQHAHLFGTTIRANVALARPDAAEPEIVDALRRARVWDWVSGLPGGLDAHVGEHGARVSGGQRQRIALARAFLSGARLLVLDEPTAHLDPATARDLLTDVLRDTSGTGILLITHTPPPPGTADRVLHLRSGRLQEAGAGGEDP
;
A
#
# COMPACT_ATOMS: atom_id res chain seq x y z
N MET A 1 3.01 -25.81 0.06
CA MET A 1 2.20 -25.34 1.20
C MET A 1 2.41 -23.85 1.36
N SER A 2 1.48 -23.03 0.90
CA SER A 2 1.54 -21.58 1.06
C SER A 2 1.48 -21.27 2.57
N ARG A 3 2.49 -20.62 3.09
CA ARG A 3 2.45 -20.09 4.45
C ARG A 3 1.32 -19.07 4.48
N GLY A 4 0.41 -19.17 5.45
CA GLY A 4 -0.71 -18.23 5.54
C GLY A 4 -0.22 -16.76 5.61
N PRO A 5 -1.04 -15.79 5.20
CA PRO A 5 -0.67 -14.38 4.98
C PRO A 5 0.03 -13.74 6.18
N LEU A 6 -0.37 -14.09 7.40
CA LEU A 6 0.32 -13.63 8.61
C LEU A 6 1.72 -14.22 8.79
N ALA A 7 1.95 -15.48 8.35
CA ALA A 7 3.25 -16.12 8.57
C ALA A 7 4.37 -15.43 7.78
N GLU A 8 4.08 -14.92 6.60
CA GLU A 8 5.03 -14.12 5.81
C GLU A 8 5.29 -12.75 6.43
N SER A 9 4.24 -12.08 6.88
CA SER A 9 4.36 -10.81 7.60
C SER A 9 5.21 -11.01 8.88
N VAL A 10 4.94 -12.08 9.66
CA VAL A 10 5.74 -12.43 10.84
C VAL A 10 7.20 -12.73 10.48
N ALA A 11 7.46 -13.39 9.36
CA ALA A 11 8.82 -13.62 8.90
C ALA A 11 9.57 -12.32 8.54
N ALA A 12 8.86 -11.30 8.05
CA ALA A 12 9.43 -9.99 7.75
C ALA A 12 9.98 -9.26 8.97
N ALA A 13 9.42 -9.53 10.16
CA ALA A 13 9.87 -8.88 11.40
C ALA A 13 11.06 -9.58 12.08
N ARG A 14 11.50 -10.74 11.60
CA ARG A 14 12.65 -11.46 12.20
C ARG A 14 13.87 -10.58 12.45
N PRO A 15 14.30 -9.70 11.52
CA PRO A 15 15.46 -8.84 11.74
C PRO A 15 15.30 -7.85 12.90
N VAL A 16 14.07 -7.45 13.22
CA VAL A 16 13.75 -6.50 14.29
C VAL A 16 13.11 -7.13 15.52
N ALA A 17 12.96 -8.48 15.55
CA ALA A 17 12.29 -9.21 16.62
C ALA A 17 12.91 -8.96 18.01
N HIS A 18 14.24 -8.87 18.10
CA HIS A 18 14.94 -8.56 19.35
C HIS A 18 14.57 -7.18 19.92
N ARG A 19 14.28 -6.20 19.05
CA ARG A 19 13.83 -4.85 19.47
C ARG A 19 12.41 -4.90 20.01
N PHE A 20 11.51 -5.66 19.38
CA PHE A 20 10.15 -5.87 19.90
C PHE A 20 10.17 -6.62 21.24
N ALA A 21 11.06 -7.61 21.41
CA ALA A 21 11.25 -8.27 22.70
C ALA A 21 11.77 -7.29 23.76
N GLY A 22 12.74 -6.44 23.41
CA GLY A 22 13.22 -5.36 24.28
C GLY A 22 12.13 -4.36 24.67
N ALA A 23 11.30 -3.94 23.71
CA ALA A 23 10.16 -3.06 23.96
C ALA A 23 9.13 -3.73 24.90
N ALA A 24 8.79 -5.01 24.68
CA ALA A 24 7.89 -5.75 25.56
C ALA A 24 8.45 -5.89 26.97
N LEU A 25 9.77 -6.14 27.11
CA LEU A 25 10.45 -6.17 28.42
C LEU A 25 10.38 -4.80 29.12
N CYS A 26 10.69 -3.72 28.42
CA CYS A 26 10.54 -2.36 28.96
C CYS A 26 9.09 -2.07 29.37
N GLY A 27 8.12 -2.51 28.58
CA GLY A 27 6.70 -2.43 28.90
C GLY A 27 6.33 -3.20 30.18
N ALA A 28 6.80 -4.45 30.29
CA ALA A 28 6.60 -5.26 31.48
C ALA A 28 7.23 -4.61 32.73
N LEU A 29 8.43 -4.07 32.61
CA LEU A 29 9.10 -3.35 33.70
C LEU A 29 8.37 -2.05 34.04
N ALA A 30 7.82 -1.34 33.10
CA ALA A 30 7.04 -0.12 33.34
C ALA A 30 5.75 -0.42 34.10
N PHE A 31 4.96 -1.42 33.65
CA PHE A 31 3.74 -1.82 34.35
C PHE A 31 4.03 -2.48 35.69
N GLY A 32 5.06 -3.35 35.78
CA GLY A 32 5.52 -3.96 37.02
C GLY A 32 5.97 -2.91 38.05
N SER A 33 6.72 -1.89 37.63
CA SER A 33 7.05 -0.74 38.47
C SER A 33 5.80 0.02 38.92
N GLY A 34 4.77 0.12 38.08
CA GLY A 34 3.47 0.70 38.44
C GLY A 34 2.76 -0.08 39.54
N VAL A 35 2.73 -1.41 39.44
CA VAL A 35 2.16 -2.30 40.49
C VAL A 35 2.96 -2.17 41.78
N ALA A 36 4.30 -2.23 41.70
CA ALA A 36 5.17 -2.09 42.86
C ALA A 36 5.04 -0.72 43.53
N LEU A 37 4.89 0.34 42.74
CA LEU A 37 4.62 1.71 43.24
C LEU A 37 3.33 1.77 44.04
N MET A 38 2.23 1.20 43.49
CA MET A 38 0.92 1.20 44.18
C MET A 38 0.95 0.37 45.45
N ALA A 39 1.57 -0.81 45.42
CA ALA A 39 1.74 -1.66 46.58
C ALA A 39 2.56 -0.97 47.67
N THR A 40 3.70 -0.38 47.33
CA THR A 40 4.59 0.30 48.26
C THR A 40 3.93 1.58 48.83
N SER A 41 3.17 2.30 47.99
CA SER A 41 2.40 3.47 48.44
C SER A 41 1.33 3.08 49.45
N GLY A 42 0.58 2.00 49.18
CA GLY A 42 -0.42 1.48 50.12
C GLY A 42 0.22 1.03 51.45
N TYR A 43 1.35 0.34 51.39
CA TYR A 43 2.10 -0.01 52.60
C TYR A 43 2.59 1.23 53.35
N LEU A 44 3.17 2.21 52.67
CA LEU A 44 3.66 3.45 53.29
C LEU A 44 2.55 4.24 54.00
N ILE A 45 1.39 4.39 53.36
CA ILE A 45 0.23 5.07 53.94
C ILE A 45 -0.25 4.35 55.23
N SER A 46 -0.42 3.04 55.12
CA SER A 46 -0.87 2.23 56.26
C SER A 46 0.14 2.24 57.41
N ARG A 47 1.44 2.18 57.09
CA ARG A 47 2.51 2.21 58.09
C ARG A 47 2.64 3.57 58.78
N ALA A 48 2.51 4.68 57.98
CA ALA A 48 2.58 6.03 58.49
C ALA A 48 1.41 6.36 59.46
N ALA A 49 0.25 5.74 59.29
CA ALA A 49 -0.90 5.91 60.18
C ALA A 49 -0.62 5.41 61.63
N LEU A 50 0.35 4.49 61.80
CA LEU A 50 0.84 4.01 63.10
C LEU A 50 1.82 4.96 63.78
N ARG A 51 2.13 6.14 63.19
CA ARG A 51 3.03 7.19 63.68
C ARG A 51 4.43 6.68 64.08
N PRO A 52 5.11 5.81 63.28
CA PRO A 52 6.46 5.35 63.62
C PRO A 52 7.46 6.51 63.48
N GLN A 53 8.69 6.29 63.96
CA GLN A 53 9.80 7.19 63.68
C GLN A 53 10.03 7.30 62.17
N VAL A 54 10.34 8.48 61.65
CA VAL A 54 10.51 8.75 60.20
C VAL A 54 11.55 7.82 59.54
N VAL A 55 12.58 7.46 60.25
CA VAL A 55 13.60 6.50 59.81
C VAL A 55 13.01 5.13 59.42
N ALA A 56 11.98 4.67 60.12
CA ALA A 56 11.31 3.40 59.81
C ALA A 56 10.48 3.45 58.52
N LEU A 57 10.21 4.65 57.95
CA LEU A 57 9.55 4.86 56.68
C LEU A 57 10.53 5.13 55.53
N ALA A 58 11.81 5.37 55.83
CA ALA A 58 12.80 5.83 54.85
C ALA A 58 12.92 4.86 53.64
N VAL A 59 12.95 3.56 53.89
CA VAL A 59 13.02 2.53 52.82
C VAL A 59 11.79 2.57 51.92
N ALA A 60 10.59 2.68 52.49
CA ALA A 60 9.34 2.74 51.72
C ALA A 60 9.25 4.03 50.90
N ILE A 61 9.64 5.17 51.50
CA ILE A 61 9.69 6.47 50.79
C ILE A 61 10.66 6.41 49.61
N THR A 62 11.86 5.83 49.81
CA THR A 62 12.85 5.68 48.74
C THR A 62 12.36 4.72 47.68
N ALA A 63 11.70 3.60 48.03
CA ALA A 63 11.12 2.65 47.08
C ALA A 63 10.00 3.29 46.22
N VAL A 64 9.10 4.11 46.82
CA VAL A 64 8.07 4.85 46.07
C VAL A 64 8.72 5.78 45.04
N ARG A 65 9.76 6.51 45.41
CA ARG A 65 10.50 7.38 44.48
C ARG A 65 11.18 6.58 43.37
N ALA A 66 11.85 5.47 43.73
CA ALA A 66 12.53 4.60 42.77
C ALA A 66 11.55 3.99 41.76
N PHE A 67 10.43 3.43 42.21
CA PHE A 67 9.41 2.86 41.30
C PHE A 67 8.71 3.91 40.45
N SER A 68 8.49 5.13 40.96
CA SER A 68 7.93 6.23 40.18
C SER A 68 8.87 6.63 39.03
N LEU A 69 10.16 6.81 39.30
CA LEU A 69 11.18 7.10 38.28
C LEU A 69 11.35 5.93 37.30
N ALA A 70 11.42 4.70 37.82
CA ALA A 70 11.54 3.50 37.00
C ALA A 70 10.35 3.34 36.03
N ARG A 71 9.11 3.53 36.51
CA ARG A 71 7.91 3.51 35.66
C ARG A 71 8.01 4.50 34.50
N ALA A 72 8.43 5.74 34.79
CA ALA A 72 8.58 6.79 33.77
C ALA A 72 9.70 6.46 32.78
N ALA A 73 10.87 6.05 33.30
CA ALA A 73 12.05 5.70 32.48
C ALA A 73 11.79 4.51 31.55
N PHE A 74 11.21 3.43 32.10
CA PHE A 74 10.87 2.24 31.29
C PHE A 74 9.74 2.51 30.30
N ARG A 75 8.77 3.36 30.63
CA ARG A 75 7.73 3.79 29.71
C ARG A 75 8.31 4.61 28.54
N TYR A 76 9.25 5.48 28.82
CA TYR A 76 9.97 6.24 27.80
C TYR A 76 10.82 5.32 26.91
N ALA A 77 11.59 4.42 27.53
CA ALA A 77 12.41 3.45 26.80
C ALA A 77 11.56 2.52 25.92
N GLU A 78 10.42 2.05 26.43
CA GLU A 78 9.46 1.25 25.66
C GLU A 78 9.01 1.99 24.40
N ARG A 79 8.56 3.27 24.55
CA ARG A 79 8.13 4.07 23.41
C ARG A 79 9.24 4.29 22.39
N LEU A 80 10.45 4.59 22.84
CA LEU A 80 11.59 4.84 21.96
C LEU A 80 11.96 3.60 21.15
N VAL A 81 12.11 2.45 21.83
CA VAL A 81 12.50 1.19 21.19
C VAL A 81 11.38 0.65 20.28
N SER A 82 10.13 0.74 20.73
CA SER A 82 8.98 0.27 19.95
C SER A 82 8.75 1.11 18.69
N HIS A 83 8.91 2.43 18.78
CA HIS A 83 8.77 3.33 17.61
C HIS A 83 9.89 3.10 16.59
N ASP A 84 11.15 3.02 17.02
CA ASP A 84 12.28 2.72 16.13
C ASP A 84 12.11 1.38 15.43
N ALA A 85 11.72 0.33 16.18
CA ALA A 85 11.44 -0.99 15.60
C ALA A 85 10.31 -0.95 14.57
N SER A 86 9.24 -0.22 14.88
CA SER A 86 8.06 -0.06 14.05
C SER A 86 8.37 0.65 12.73
N LEU A 87 9.12 1.77 12.76
CA LEU A 87 9.50 2.50 11.55
C LEU A 87 10.45 1.70 10.64
N ARG A 88 11.37 0.94 11.22
CA ARG A 88 12.26 0.03 10.46
C ARG A 88 11.46 -1.08 9.79
N LEU A 89 10.51 -1.68 10.50
CA LEU A 89 9.62 -2.70 9.93
C LEU A 89 8.76 -2.12 8.81
N LEU A 90 8.20 -0.91 8.99
CA LEU A 90 7.39 -0.23 7.96
C LEU A 90 8.17 -0.04 6.66
N ARG A 91 9.44 0.43 6.78
CA ARG A 91 10.32 0.57 5.61
C ARG A 91 10.51 -0.76 4.89
N GLU A 92 10.79 -1.83 5.64
CA GLU A 92 11.01 -3.16 5.07
C GLU A 92 9.75 -3.73 4.40
N LEU A 93 8.59 -3.57 5.05
CA LEU A 93 7.31 -4.00 4.50
C LEU A 93 6.96 -3.24 3.21
N ARG A 94 7.11 -1.89 3.21
CA ARG A 94 6.84 -1.07 2.02
C ARG A 94 7.69 -1.49 0.82
N VAL A 95 8.99 -1.65 1.01
CA VAL A 95 9.90 -2.09 -0.06
C VAL A 95 9.55 -3.48 -0.56
N ARG A 96 9.28 -4.41 0.35
CA ARG A 96 8.92 -5.80 0.00
C ARG A 96 7.64 -5.88 -0.82
N TRP A 97 6.58 -5.20 -0.38
CA TRP A 97 5.31 -5.21 -1.08
C TRP A 97 5.37 -4.45 -2.40
N PHE A 98 6.09 -3.33 -2.45
CA PHE A 98 6.31 -2.58 -3.69
C PHE A 98 6.99 -3.45 -4.75
N ARG A 99 8.07 -4.16 -4.39
CA ARG A 99 8.76 -5.10 -5.29
C ARG A 99 7.87 -6.24 -5.81
N ARG A 100 6.82 -6.60 -5.08
CA ARG A 100 5.84 -7.60 -5.53
C ARG A 100 4.77 -7.02 -6.45
N LEU A 101 4.45 -5.75 -6.29
CA LEU A 101 3.47 -5.05 -7.13
C LEU A 101 4.06 -4.58 -8.46
N GLU A 102 5.33 -4.20 -8.46
CA GLU A 102 6.04 -3.69 -9.65
C GLU A 102 5.89 -4.59 -10.88
N PRO A 103 6.10 -5.92 -10.81
CA PRO A 103 5.94 -6.80 -11.98
C PRO A 103 4.49 -6.97 -12.45
N LEU A 104 3.50 -6.55 -11.66
CA LEU A 104 2.07 -6.65 -12.01
C LEU A 104 1.57 -5.45 -12.81
N VAL A 105 2.32 -4.34 -12.84
CA VAL A 105 1.95 -3.11 -13.54
C VAL A 105 2.69 -3.07 -14.89
N PRO A 106 2.02 -2.64 -15.99
CA PRO A 106 0.65 -2.12 -16.08
C PRO A 106 -0.44 -3.18 -16.31
N GLY A 107 -0.10 -4.41 -16.70
CA GLY A 107 -1.03 -5.38 -17.28
C GLY A 107 -1.74 -6.32 -16.29
N GLY A 108 -1.27 -6.47 -15.04
CA GLY A 108 -1.68 -7.54 -14.12
C GLY A 108 -2.72 -7.17 -13.05
N LEU A 109 -3.16 -5.92 -12.97
CA LEU A 109 -4.13 -5.45 -11.97
C LEU A 109 -5.46 -5.05 -12.64
N PRO A 110 -6.36 -5.99 -12.93
CA PRO A 110 -7.61 -5.68 -13.62
C PRO A 110 -8.55 -4.84 -12.75
N GLY A 111 -9.07 -3.74 -13.32
CA GLY A 111 -10.22 -3.00 -12.80
C GLY A 111 -9.97 -2.08 -11.61
N ALA A 112 -8.75 -1.94 -11.12
CA ALA A 112 -8.46 -1.10 -9.97
C ALA A 112 -8.03 0.32 -10.40
N ARG A 113 -8.73 1.33 -9.89
CA ARG A 113 -8.32 2.73 -10.05
C ARG A 113 -7.01 2.96 -9.28
N SER A 114 -6.01 3.54 -9.92
CA SER A 114 -4.66 3.74 -9.35
C SER A 114 -4.64 4.44 -7.98
N GLY A 115 -5.55 5.39 -7.75
CA GLY A 115 -5.67 6.09 -6.47
C GLY A 115 -6.19 5.21 -5.33
N ASP A 116 -7.16 4.35 -5.60
CA ASP A 116 -7.76 3.45 -4.61
C ASP A 116 -6.76 2.34 -4.22
N LEU A 117 -6.00 1.84 -5.21
CA LEU A 117 -4.93 0.87 -4.96
C LEU A 117 -3.84 1.45 -4.06
N LEU A 118 -3.38 2.68 -4.34
CA LEU A 118 -2.30 3.29 -3.57
C LEU A 118 -2.74 3.59 -2.14
N SER A 119 -3.91 4.20 -1.95
CA SER A 119 -4.43 4.54 -0.63
C SER A 119 -4.73 3.29 0.21
N GLY A 120 -5.33 2.26 -0.41
CA GLY A 120 -5.58 0.96 0.23
C GLY A 120 -4.28 0.25 0.61
N PHE A 121 -3.31 0.24 -0.30
CA PHE A 121 -1.99 -0.36 -0.08
C PHE A 121 -1.25 0.29 1.11
N VAL A 122 -1.19 1.63 1.15
CA VAL A 122 -0.52 2.36 2.25
C VAL A 122 -1.19 2.03 3.58
N ALA A 123 -2.53 2.07 3.65
CA ALA A 123 -3.29 1.78 4.85
C ALA A 123 -3.12 0.31 5.31
N ASP A 124 -3.09 -0.64 4.38
CA ASP A 124 -2.92 -2.06 4.71
C ASP A 124 -1.51 -2.38 5.21
N VAL A 125 -0.47 -1.78 4.63
CA VAL A 125 0.90 -1.93 5.12
C VAL A 125 1.07 -1.34 6.53
N GLU A 126 0.44 -0.20 6.82
CA GLU A 126 0.41 0.39 8.15
C GLU A 126 -0.36 -0.47 9.16
N ALA A 127 -1.47 -1.09 8.76
CA ALA A 127 -2.21 -2.01 9.62
C ALA A 127 -1.37 -3.25 9.99
N VAL A 128 -0.60 -3.80 9.04
CA VAL A 128 0.32 -4.92 9.30
C VAL A 128 1.47 -4.51 10.24
N GLN A 129 1.97 -3.26 10.13
CA GLN A 129 2.97 -2.73 11.05
C GLN A 129 2.46 -2.71 12.50
N HIS A 130 1.20 -2.34 12.72
CA HIS A 130 0.59 -2.28 14.05
C HIS A 130 0.43 -3.65 14.72
N LEU A 131 0.47 -4.75 13.95
CA LEU A 131 0.41 -6.12 14.45
C LEU A 131 1.40 -6.38 15.60
N TYR A 132 2.64 -5.91 15.47
CA TYR A 132 3.69 -6.18 16.46
C TYR A 132 3.55 -5.33 17.69
N LEU A 133 3.31 -4.02 17.49
CA LEU A 133 3.30 -3.05 18.58
C LEU A 133 2.02 -3.16 19.43
N ARG A 134 0.89 -3.32 18.75
CA ARG A 134 -0.43 -3.31 19.38
C ARG A 134 -1.06 -4.69 19.49
N GLY A 135 -0.63 -5.66 18.68
CA GLY A 135 -1.15 -7.02 18.69
C GLY A 135 -0.39 -7.96 19.63
N PHE A 136 0.93 -8.06 19.52
CA PHE A 136 1.72 -9.05 20.27
C PHE A 136 2.31 -8.56 21.59
N ALA A 137 2.71 -7.29 21.69
CA ALA A 137 3.34 -6.77 22.89
C ALA A 137 2.38 -6.72 24.10
N PRO A 138 1.13 -6.23 24.02
CA PRO A 138 0.22 -6.18 25.16
C PRO A 138 -0.10 -7.53 25.78
N PRO A 139 -0.38 -8.63 25.06
CA PRO A 139 -0.57 -9.94 25.66
C PRO A 139 0.64 -10.45 26.46
N LEU A 140 1.84 -10.23 25.94
CA LEU A 140 3.07 -10.66 26.63
C LEU A 140 3.29 -9.85 27.91
N VAL A 141 3.07 -8.56 27.88
CA VAL A 141 3.15 -7.67 29.04
C VAL A 141 2.08 -8.04 30.08
N ALA A 142 0.83 -8.24 29.64
CA ALA A 142 -0.25 -8.62 30.55
C ALA A 142 0.00 -9.97 31.24
N LEU A 143 0.54 -10.95 30.48
CA LEU A 143 0.90 -12.25 31.01
C LEU A 143 2.01 -12.14 32.07
N THR A 144 3.09 -11.45 31.76
CA THR A 144 4.24 -11.34 32.67
C THR A 144 3.91 -10.54 33.95
N VAL A 145 3.24 -9.39 33.80
CA VAL A 145 2.86 -8.55 34.95
C VAL A 145 1.73 -9.19 35.75
N GLY A 146 0.71 -9.75 35.07
CA GLY A 146 -0.41 -10.43 35.71
C GLY A 146 0.05 -11.65 36.52
N ALA A 147 0.81 -12.55 35.89
CA ALA A 147 1.35 -13.73 36.56
C ALA A 147 2.28 -13.35 37.72
N GLY A 148 3.17 -12.38 37.54
CA GLY A 148 4.07 -11.89 38.59
C GLY A 148 3.31 -11.29 39.78
N THR A 149 2.24 -10.51 39.51
CA THR A 149 1.41 -9.93 40.57
C THR A 149 0.61 -11.00 41.32
N VAL A 150 -0.02 -11.94 40.58
CA VAL A 150 -0.72 -13.09 41.20
C VAL A 150 0.21 -13.89 42.07
N ALA A 151 1.43 -14.23 41.61
CA ALA A 151 2.41 -14.96 42.39
C ALA A 151 2.84 -14.19 43.64
N ALA A 152 3.07 -12.88 43.54
CA ALA A 152 3.43 -12.02 44.68
C ALA A 152 2.32 -11.96 45.74
N LEU A 153 1.06 -11.80 45.32
CA LEU A 153 -0.08 -11.80 46.22
C LEU A 153 -0.33 -13.18 46.83
N ALA A 154 -0.18 -14.26 46.05
CA ALA A 154 -0.35 -15.63 46.54
C ALA A 154 0.73 -16.00 47.55
N TRP A 155 1.94 -15.48 47.41
CA TRP A 155 3.03 -15.70 48.39
C TRP A 155 2.72 -15.03 49.74
N LEU A 156 2.09 -13.85 49.72
CA LEU A 156 1.65 -13.14 50.93
C LEU A 156 0.36 -13.74 51.54
N LEU A 157 -0.60 -14.03 50.67
CA LEU A 157 -1.91 -14.58 51.02
C LEU A 157 -2.46 -15.40 49.84
N PRO A 158 -2.41 -16.77 49.88
CA PRO A 158 -2.85 -17.61 48.74
C PRO A 158 -4.26 -17.29 48.23
N ALA A 159 -5.19 -17.01 49.13
CA ALA A 159 -6.55 -16.64 48.75
C ALA A 159 -6.61 -15.30 48.00
N ALA A 160 -5.75 -14.31 48.30
CA ALA A 160 -5.68 -13.06 47.55
C ALA A 160 -5.17 -13.27 46.14
N GLY A 161 -4.14 -14.11 45.96
CA GLY A 161 -3.68 -14.50 44.62
C GLY A 161 -4.76 -15.23 43.81
N PHE A 162 -5.52 -16.12 44.44
CA PHE A 162 -6.64 -16.82 43.77
C PHE A 162 -7.72 -15.86 43.29
N TRP A 163 -8.20 -14.94 44.12
CA TRP A 163 -9.23 -13.98 43.74
C TRP A 163 -8.75 -12.96 42.67
N LEU A 164 -7.48 -12.57 42.74
CA LEU A 164 -6.89 -11.74 41.68
C LEU A 164 -6.82 -12.51 40.35
N ALA A 165 -6.36 -13.77 40.34
CA ALA A 165 -6.32 -14.60 39.14
C ALA A 165 -7.72 -14.82 38.55
N LEU A 166 -8.73 -15.08 39.40
CA LEU A 166 -10.12 -15.25 38.99
C LEU A 166 -10.70 -13.99 38.30
N GLY A 167 -10.26 -12.80 38.70
CA GLY A 167 -10.65 -11.54 38.02
C GLY A 167 -9.85 -11.26 36.76
N LEU A 168 -8.52 -11.52 36.77
CA LEU A 168 -7.65 -11.26 35.62
C LEU A 168 -7.89 -12.20 34.44
N LEU A 169 -8.16 -13.49 34.68
CA LEU A 169 -8.36 -14.48 33.61
C LEU A 169 -9.50 -14.10 32.65
N PRO A 170 -10.73 -13.80 33.10
CA PRO A 170 -11.79 -13.38 32.18
C PRO A 170 -11.48 -12.05 31.49
N ALA A 171 -10.83 -11.10 32.19
CA ALA A 171 -10.42 -9.83 31.61
C ALA A 171 -9.35 -10.01 30.52
N ALA A 172 -8.45 -10.98 30.68
CA ALA A 172 -7.35 -11.25 29.74
C ALA A 172 -7.76 -12.16 28.57
N LEU A 173 -8.72 -13.06 28.73
CA LEU A 173 -9.07 -14.06 27.71
C LEU A 173 -10.47 -13.86 27.14
N VAL A 174 -11.49 -13.75 28.02
CA VAL A 174 -12.91 -13.71 27.58
C VAL A 174 -13.23 -12.40 26.90
N LEU A 175 -12.85 -11.27 27.49
CA LEU A 175 -13.19 -9.95 26.93
C LEU A 175 -12.48 -9.67 25.59
N PRO A 176 -11.19 -9.96 25.41
CA PRO A 176 -10.56 -9.81 24.08
C PRO A 176 -11.15 -10.77 23.04
N ALA A 177 -11.46 -12.01 23.40
CA ALA A 177 -12.08 -12.99 22.50
C ALA A 177 -13.49 -12.54 22.08
N ALA A 178 -14.31 -12.04 23.01
CA ALA A 178 -15.62 -11.50 22.72
C ALA A 178 -15.55 -10.25 21.83
N ALA A 179 -14.61 -9.32 22.12
CA ALA A 179 -14.36 -8.15 21.28
C ALA A 179 -13.95 -8.56 19.86
N ALA A 180 -13.07 -9.54 19.70
CA ALA A 180 -12.66 -10.07 18.42
C ALA A 180 -13.83 -10.72 17.65
N ALA A 181 -14.65 -11.53 18.32
CA ALA A 181 -15.81 -12.20 17.71
C ALA A 181 -16.85 -11.20 17.19
N LEU A 182 -17.17 -10.18 17.97
CA LEU A 182 -18.13 -9.12 17.59
C LEU A 182 -17.63 -8.25 16.42
N MET A 183 -16.33 -8.14 16.22
CA MET A 183 -15.75 -7.30 15.16
C MET A 183 -15.42 -8.02 13.86
N ARG A 184 -15.43 -9.36 13.80
CA ARG A 184 -15.11 -10.11 12.57
C ARG A 184 -15.95 -9.68 11.38
N THR A 185 -17.24 -9.43 11.58
CA THR A 185 -18.18 -8.97 10.53
C THR A 185 -18.17 -7.46 10.32
N ALA A 186 -17.71 -6.68 11.30
CA ALA A 186 -17.73 -5.22 11.22
C ALA A 186 -16.53 -4.66 10.44
N ALA A 187 -15.38 -5.33 10.46
CA ALA A 187 -14.15 -4.85 9.81
C ALA A 187 -14.29 -4.78 8.27
N SER A 188 -14.87 -5.83 7.64
CA SER A 188 -15.12 -5.83 6.20
C SER A 188 -16.13 -4.75 5.78
N ARG A 189 -17.23 -4.61 6.52
CA ARG A 189 -18.26 -3.59 6.26
C ARG A 189 -17.70 -2.16 6.40
N ARG A 190 -16.78 -1.94 7.33
CA ARG A 190 -16.13 -0.63 7.52
C ARG A 190 -15.24 -0.26 6.34
N THR A 191 -14.48 -1.22 5.82
CA THR A 191 -13.61 -1.01 4.64
C THR A 191 -14.45 -0.71 3.41
N GLU A 192 -15.50 -1.49 3.17
CA GLU A 192 -16.44 -1.28 2.07
C GLU A 192 -17.14 0.09 2.15
N ALA A 193 -17.69 0.45 3.32
CA ALA A 193 -18.35 1.75 3.50
C ALA A 193 -17.38 2.94 3.34
N ARG A 194 -16.11 2.79 3.73
CA ARG A 194 -15.09 3.81 3.47
C ARG A 194 -14.77 3.93 1.98
N ALA A 195 -14.67 2.82 1.27
CA ALA A 195 -14.42 2.82 -0.17
C ALA A 195 -15.57 3.50 -0.92
N VAL A 196 -16.82 3.18 -0.57
CA VAL A 196 -18.00 3.84 -1.16
C VAL A 196 -17.96 5.36 -0.91
N ARG A 197 -17.73 5.80 0.32
CA ARG A 197 -17.64 7.23 0.63
C ARG A 197 -16.52 7.92 -0.14
N ALA A 198 -15.33 7.28 -0.22
CA ALA A 198 -14.19 7.84 -0.94
C ALA A 198 -14.52 7.97 -2.44
N ALA A 199 -15.14 6.95 -3.05
CA ALA A 199 -15.55 6.98 -4.45
C ALA A 199 -16.54 8.11 -4.73
N GLU A 200 -17.61 8.25 -3.93
CA GLU A 200 -18.61 9.32 -4.07
C GLU A 200 -17.97 10.72 -3.89
N THR A 201 -16.99 10.85 -2.97
CA THR A 201 -16.29 12.12 -2.76
C THR A 201 -15.39 12.47 -3.95
N VAL A 202 -14.67 11.49 -4.50
CA VAL A 202 -13.82 11.68 -5.70
C VAL A 202 -14.70 12.03 -6.92
N GLU A 203 -15.85 11.37 -7.06
CA GLU A 203 -16.80 11.64 -8.12
C GLU A 203 -17.37 13.07 -8.03
N LEU A 204 -17.69 13.55 -6.81
CA LEU A 204 -18.09 14.94 -6.59
C LEU A 204 -17.00 15.91 -7.04
N LEU A 205 -15.74 15.68 -6.66
CA LEU A 205 -14.63 16.59 -6.96
C LEU A 205 -14.29 16.63 -8.46
N HIS A 206 -14.23 15.47 -9.11
CA HIS A 206 -13.92 15.38 -10.54
C HIS A 206 -15.09 15.81 -11.43
N GLY A 207 -16.32 15.47 -11.03
CA GLY A 207 -17.54 15.84 -11.76
C GLY A 207 -18.13 17.19 -11.35
N ALA A 208 -17.47 17.96 -10.46
CA ALA A 208 -18.03 19.21 -9.94
C ALA A 208 -18.49 20.19 -11.02
N PRO A 209 -17.73 20.43 -12.12
CA PRO A 209 -18.19 21.31 -13.19
C PRO A 209 -19.51 20.85 -13.82
N ASP A 210 -19.63 19.55 -14.10
CA ASP A 210 -20.83 18.98 -14.72
C ASP A 210 -22.01 18.97 -13.73
N LEU A 211 -21.76 18.59 -12.48
CA LEU A 211 -22.79 18.60 -11.42
C LEU A 211 -23.34 20.00 -11.19
N VAL A 212 -22.48 21.04 -11.23
CA VAL A 212 -22.91 22.45 -11.13
C VAL A 212 -23.70 22.86 -12.37
N ALA A 213 -23.21 22.52 -13.57
CA ALA A 213 -23.86 22.87 -14.83
C ALA A 213 -25.27 22.24 -14.94
N PHE A 214 -25.46 21.02 -14.42
CA PHE A 214 -26.75 20.30 -14.44
C PHE A 214 -27.58 20.48 -13.17
N GLY A 215 -27.12 21.26 -12.16
CA GLY A 215 -27.83 21.50 -10.91
C GLY A 215 -28.02 20.25 -10.03
N ARG A 216 -27.07 19.28 -10.10
CA ARG A 216 -27.17 17.96 -9.41
C ARG A 216 -26.25 17.83 -8.20
N VAL A 217 -25.67 18.93 -7.72
CA VAL A 217 -24.73 18.93 -6.57
C VAL A 217 -25.39 18.38 -5.29
N ASP A 218 -26.64 18.80 -5.03
CA ASP A 218 -27.36 18.38 -3.81
C ASP A 218 -27.65 16.87 -3.79
N GLU A 219 -27.91 16.27 -4.96
CA GLU A 219 -28.11 14.82 -5.08
C GLU A 219 -26.82 14.06 -4.72
N GLN A 220 -25.68 14.52 -5.23
CA GLN A 220 -24.39 13.91 -4.95
C GLN A 220 -23.98 14.10 -3.48
N LEU A 221 -24.23 15.28 -2.88
CA LEU A 221 -24.05 15.51 -1.45
C LEU A 221 -24.95 14.60 -0.62
N GLY A 222 -26.17 14.32 -1.08
CA GLY A 222 -27.08 13.36 -0.45
C GLY A 222 -26.52 11.94 -0.42
N ARG A 223 -25.87 11.49 -1.51
CA ARG A 223 -25.20 10.16 -1.57
C ARG A 223 -24.03 10.08 -0.60
N ILE A 224 -23.19 11.13 -0.55
CA ILE A 224 -22.09 11.20 0.42
C ILE A 224 -22.62 11.20 1.85
N GLY A 225 -23.71 11.96 2.13
CA GLY A 225 -24.36 11.98 3.43
C GLY A 225 -24.91 10.62 3.86
N ALA A 226 -25.47 9.83 2.92
CA ALA A 226 -25.93 8.47 3.19
C ALA A 226 -24.74 7.53 3.52
N ALA A 227 -23.63 7.64 2.77
CA ALA A 227 -22.42 6.86 3.05
C ALA A 227 -21.80 7.23 4.41
N ASP A 228 -21.77 8.51 4.77
CA ASP A 228 -21.32 8.96 6.10
C ASP A 228 -22.25 8.49 7.23
N ALA A 229 -23.56 8.50 7.03
CA ALA A 229 -24.51 7.96 7.99
C ALA A 229 -24.31 6.45 8.25
N ALA A 230 -24.01 5.68 7.19
CA ALA A 230 -23.67 4.27 7.29
C ALA A 230 -22.38 4.06 8.12
N LEU A 231 -21.33 4.84 7.84
CA LEU A 231 -20.07 4.83 8.62
C LEU A 231 -20.28 5.21 10.07
N ALA A 232 -21.07 6.27 10.34
CA ALA A 232 -21.43 6.68 11.68
C ALA A 232 -22.22 5.60 12.43
N GLY A 233 -23.06 4.83 11.73
CA GLY A 233 -23.76 3.67 12.27
C GLY A 233 -22.79 2.57 12.74
N ILE A 234 -21.80 2.25 11.91
CA ILE A 234 -20.74 1.28 12.24
C ILE A 234 -19.90 1.80 13.42
N ALA A 235 -19.46 3.07 13.38
CA ALA A 235 -18.66 3.68 14.44
C ALA A 235 -19.38 3.69 15.80
N ARG A 236 -20.70 3.96 15.82
CA ARG A 236 -21.52 3.90 17.04
C ARG A 236 -21.60 2.48 17.63
N ARG A 237 -21.71 1.43 16.79
CA ARG A 237 -21.68 0.04 17.26
C ARG A 237 -20.31 -0.31 17.84
N ASP A 238 -19.23 0.09 17.16
CA ASP A 238 -17.87 -0.11 17.65
C ASP A 238 -17.63 0.59 18.98
N ALA A 239 -18.09 1.83 19.12
CA ALA A 239 -18.00 2.60 20.37
C ALA A 239 -18.79 1.95 21.52
N ARG A 240 -19.99 1.42 21.25
CA ARG A 240 -20.77 0.67 22.25
C ARG A 240 -20.05 -0.60 22.70
N THR A 241 -19.47 -1.37 21.77
CA THR A 241 -18.69 -2.57 22.08
C THR A 241 -17.45 -2.22 22.90
N ALA A 242 -16.73 -1.15 22.53
CA ALA A 242 -15.58 -0.66 23.28
C ALA A 242 -15.97 -0.18 24.69
N GLY A 243 -17.06 0.56 24.80
CA GLY A 243 -17.59 1.03 26.07
C GLY A 243 -18.01 -0.12 27.00
N PHE A 244 -18.73 -1.12 26.47
CA PHE A 244 -19.10 -2.32 27.23
C PHE A 244 -17.87 -3.09 27.70
N THR A 245 -16.88 -3.28 26.85
CA THR A 245 -15.64 -3.99 27.19
C THR A 245 -14.86 -3.22 28.28
N SER A 246 -14.75 -1.90 28.16
CA SER A 246 -14.08 -1.05 29.16
C SER A 246 -14.81 -1.07 30.50
N ALA A 247 -16.14 -0.98 30.49
CA ALA A 247 -16.96 -1.09 31.70
C ALA A 247 -16.81 -2.46 32.37
N SER A 248 -16.75 -3.56 31.57
CA SER A 248 -16.55 -4.90 32.09
C SER A 248 -15.16 -5.07 32.75
N VAL A 249 -14.09 -4.53 32.15
CA VAL A 249 -12.75 -4.51 32.78
C VAL A 249 -12.79 -3.74 34.08
N THR A 250 -13.45 -2.57 34.12
CA THR A 250 -13.55 -1.76 35.33
C THR A 250 -14.33 -2.49 36.44
N LEU A 251 -15.42 -3.17 36.08
CA LEU A 251 -16.22 -3.96 37.02
C LEU A 251 -15.42 -5.13 37.58
N LEU A 252 -14.71 -5.87 36.74
CA LEU A 252 -13.83 -6.97 37.17
C LEU A 252 -12.70 -6.46 38.06
N THR A 253 -12.12 -5.29 37.75
CA THR A 253 -11.12 -4.64 38.59
C THR A 253 -11.67 -4.35 39.98
N ALA A 254 -12.85 -3.72 40.06
CA ALA A 254 -13.50 -3.38 41.32
C ALA A 254 -13.85 -4.64 42.12
N ALA A 255 -14.45 -5.65 41.47
CA ALA A 255 -14.84 -6.90 42.11
C ALA A 255 -13.63 -7.68 42.67
N ALA A 256 -12.57 -7.81 41.87
CA ALA A 256 -11.35 -8.49 42.28
C ALA A 256 -10.65 -7.75 43.44
N THR A 257 -10.54 -6.42 43.33
CA THR A 257 -9.97 -5.58 44.39
C THR A 257 -10.74 -5.70 45.69
N LEU A 258 -12.08 -5.66 45.63
CA LEU A 258 -12.95 -5.84 46.79
C LEU A 258 -12.80 -7.25 47.39
N ALA A 259 -12.77 -8.29 46.56
CA ALA A 259 -12.57 -9.65 47.03
C ALA A 259 -11.20 -9.84 47.74
N VAL A 260 -10.12 -9.30 47.16
CA VAL A 260 -8.79 -9.28 47.76
C VAL A 260 -8.80 -8.54 49.10
N LEU A 261 -9.50 -7.39 49.18
CA LEU A 261 -9.64 -6.59 50.41
C LEU A 261 -10.41 -7.34 51.49
N VAL A 262 -11.53 -8.00 51.16
CA VAL A 262 -12.34 -8.78 52.11
C VAL A 262 -11.55 -9.97 52.68
N VAL A 263 -10.88 -10.71 51.78
CA VAL A 263 -10.05 -11.88 52.19
C VAL A 263 -8.86 -11.39 53.02
N GLY A 264 -8.21 -10.29 52.63
CA GLY A 264 -7.13 -9.67 53.38
C GLY A 264 -7.57 -9.19 54.76
N LEU A 265 -8.75 -8.57 54.88
CA LEU A 265 -9.33 -8.11 56.14
C LEU A 265 -9.59 -9.32 57.08
N ASN A 266 -10.18 -10.38 56.58
CA ASN A 266 -10.41 -11.61 57.34
C ASN A 266 -9.09 -12.25 57.81
N ALA A 267 -8.03 -12.24 56.95
CA ALA A 267 -6.71 -12.73 57.33
C ALA A 267 -6.06 -11.83 58.41
N ALA A 268 -6.24 -10.53 58.32
CA ALA A 268 -5.72 -9.59 59.33
C ALA A 268 -6.43 -9.75 60.69
N HIS A 269 -7.75 -9.94 60.72
CA HIS A 269 -8.48 -10.25 61.95
C HIS A 269 -8.06 -11.57 62.61
N ARG A 270 -7.65 -12.53 61.81
CA ARG A 270 -7.12 -13.84 62.32
C ARG A 270 -5.65 -13.77 62.71
N GLY A 271 -4.97 -12.65 62.57
CA GLY A 271 -3.55 -12.47 62.82
C GLY A 271 -2.63 -13.12 61.78
N ALA A 272 -3.20 -13.65 60.67
CA ALA A 272 -2.45 -14.29 59.59
C ALA A 272 -1.77 -13.32 58.62
N LEU A 273 -2.22 -12.01 58.63
CA LEU A 273 -1.66 -10.95 57.79
C LEU A 273 -1.45 -9.70 58.63
N PRO A 274 -0.27 -9.04 58.58
CA PRO A 274 -0.14 -7.70 59.19
C PRO A 274 -1.07 -6.70 58.53
N GLY A 275 -1.87 -5.97 59.33
CA GLY A 275 -2.90 -5.00 58.82
C GLY A 275 -2.32 -3.93 57.90
N VAL A 276 -1.04 -3.57 58.07
CA VAL A 276 -0.33 -2.60 57.22
C VAL A 276 -0.17 -3.08 55.76
N LEU A 277 -0.30 -4.36 55.44
CA LEU A 277 -0.22 -4.91 54.11
C LEU A 277 -1.56 -4.88 53.36
N LEU A 278 -2.68 -4.56 54.05
CA LEU A 278 -4.00 -4.63 53.48
C LEU A 278 -4.16 -3.66 52.26
N ALA A 279 -3.76 -2.40 52.45
CA ALA A 279 -3.79 -1.42 51.37
C ALA A 279 -2.81 -1.76 50.25
N ALA A 280 -1.66 -2.33 50.58
CA ALA A 280 -0.69 -2.79 49.57
C ALA A 280 -1.28 -3.90 48.67
N LEU A 281 -1.96 -4.92 49.24
CA LEU A 281 -2.63 -5.99 48.52
C LEU A 281 -3.74 -5.44 47.60
N ALA A 282 -4.62 -4.56 48.13
CA ALA A 282 -5.73 -4.00 47.38
C ALA A 282 -5.26 -3.12 46.20
N LEU A 283 -4.28 -2.22 46.46
CA LEU A 283 -3.75 -1.34 45.40
C LEU A 283 -2.92 -2.08 44.37
N ALA A 284 -2.18 -3.11 44.78
CA ALA A 284 -1.46 -3.99 43.81
C ALA A 284 -2.46 -4.76 42.94
N ALA A 285 -3.54 -5.29 43.51
CA ALA A 285 -4.60 -5.95 42.75
C ALA A 285 -5.25 -5.01 41.72
N ALA A 286 -5.59 -3.81 42.10
CA ALA A 286 -6.15 -2.80 41.19
C ALA A 286 -5.17 -2.43 40.06
N ALA A 287 -3.88 -2.22 40.41
CA ALA A 287 -2.84 -1.84 39.46
C ALA A 287 -2.52 -2.94 38.45
N ALA A 288 -2.68 -4.23 38.80
CA ALA A 288 -2.46 -5.34 37.88
C ALA A 288 -3.37 -5.28 36.63
N PHE A 289 -4.59 -4.78 36.77
CA PHE A 289 -5.52 -4.63 35.66
C PHE A 289 -5.10 -3.58 34.65
N GLU A 290 -4.19 -2.64 34.97
CA GLU A 290 -3.67 -1.68 34.00
C GLU A 290 -2.98 -2.40 32.82
N ALA A 291 -2.33 -3.53 33.06
CA ALA A 291 -1.66 -4.32 32.03
C ALA A 291 -2.65 -5.08 31.11
N VAL A 292 -3.86 -5.37 31.60
CA VAL A 292 -4.88 -6.14 30.85
C VAL A 292 -5.80 -5.20 30.02
N ARG A 293 -5.93 -3.95 30.40
CA ARG A 293 -6.78 -2.96 29.72
C ARG A 293 -6.57 -2.86 28.20
N PRO A 294 -5.34 -2.94 27.67
CA PRO A 294 -5.12 -2.84 26.22
C PRO A 294 -5.51 -4.11 25.43
N LEU A 295 -5.75 -5.26 26.08
CA LEU A 295 -5.94 -6.54 25.38
C LEU A 295 -7.14 -6.59 24.43
N PRO A 296 -8.32 -6.03 24.75
CA PRO A 296 -9.43 -6.03 23.80
C PRO A 296 -9.13 -5.22 22.52
N GLU A 297 -8.35 -4.14 22.63
CA GLU A 297 -7.89 -3.35 21.47
C GLU A 297 -6.82 -4.12 20.70
N ALA A 298 -5.88 -4.76 21.37
CA ALA A 298 -4.88 -5.62 20.76
C ALA A 298 -5.51 -6.76 19.92
N ALA A 299 -6.58 -7.37 20.41
CA ALA A 299 -7.30 -8.40 19.68
C ALA A 299 -7.96 -7.84 18.39
N ARG A 300 -8.44 -6.60 18.42
CA ARG A 300 -8.98 -5.90 17.23
C ARG A 300 -7.90 -5.58 16.21
N ASP A 301 -6.75 -5.07 16.67
CA ASP A 301 -5.61 -4.73 15.81
C ASP A 301 -5.05 -5.99 15.12
N LEU A 302 -5.03 -7.13 15.83
CA LEU A 302 -4.68 -8.44 15.26
C LEU A 302 -5.60 -8.83 14.11
N LEU A 303 -6.92 -8.68 14.26
CA LEU A 303 -7.89 -9.00 13.20
C LEU A 303 -7.76 -8.04 12.01
N THR A 304 -7.57 -6.75 12.28
CA THR A 304 -7.39 -5.73 11.23
C THR A 304 -6.12 -6.01 10.43
N ALA A 305 -5.02 -6.30 11.11
CA ALA A 305 -3.76 -6.65 10.45
C ALA A 305 -3.84 -7.97 9.66
N HIS A 306 -4.59 -8.97 10.17
CA HIS A 306 -4.83 -10.21 9.42
C HIS A 306 -5.59 -9.95 8.12
N SER A 307 -6.65 -9.16 8.19
CA SER A 307 -7.45 -8.80 7.01
C SER A 307 -6.65 -7.98 6.00
N ALA A 308 -5.82 -7.04 6.48
CA ALA A 308 -4.92 -6.24 5.65
C ALA A 308 -3.86 -7.12 4.96
N ALA A 309 -3.23 -8.04 5.69
CA ALA A 309 -2.27 -8.97 5.12
C ALA A 309 -2.92 -9.88 4.05
N ALA A 310 -4.14 -10.36 4.29
CA ALA A 310 -4.87 -11.17 3.31
C ALA A 310 -5.20 -10.39 2.03
N ARG A 311 -5.55 -9.10 2.12
CA ARG A 311 -5.76 -8.25 0.93
C ARG A 311 -4.47 -7.99 0.17
N LEU A 312 -3.37 -7.70 0.87
CA LEU A 312 -2.05 -7.53 0.25
C LEU A 312 -1.60 -8.80 -0.48
N ASP A 313 -1.81 -9.97 0.14
CA ASP A 313 -1.49 -11.26 -0.49
C ASP A 313 -2.39 -11.52 -1.71
N ALA A 314 -3.68 -11.22 -1.63
CA ALA A 314 -4.60 -11.37 -2.76
C ALA A 314 -4.19 -10.48 -3.96
N LEU A 315 -3.77 -9.24 -3.71
CA LEU A 315 -3.26 -8.34 -4.75
C LEU A 315 -1.99 -8.90 -5.42
N THR A 316 -1.10 -9.53 -4.65
CA THR A 316 0.18 -10.05 -5.16
C THR A 316 0.13 -11.52 -5.56
N ALA A 317 -1.00 -12.20 -5.38
CA ALA A 317 -1.23 -13.57 -5.83
C ALA A 317 -1.52 -13.66 -7.34
N CYS A 318 -1.85 -12.54 -7.99
CA CYS A 318 -2.00 -12.49 -9.43
C CYS A 318 -0.67 -12.89 -10.11
N PRO A 319 -0.68 -13.80 -11.10
CA PRO A 319 0.52 -14.09 -11.85
C PRO A 319 1.00 -12.83 -12.59
N ALA A 320 2.30 -12.61 -12.59
CA ALA A 320 2.87 -11.51 -13.37
C ALA A 320 2.51 -11.71 -14.86
N PRO A 321 2.02 -10.67 -15.56
CA PRO A 321 1.61 -10.77 -16.97
C PRO A 321 2.78 -11.13 -17.90
N ALA A 322 4.01 -10.84 -17.48
CA ALA A 322 5.26 -11.29 -18.07
C ALA A 322 6.30 -11.49 -16.95
N ALA A 323 7.14 -12.51 -17.08
CA ALA A 323 8.18 -12.81 -16.11
C ALA A 323 9.53 -12.99 -16.84
N ASP A 324 10.60 -12.46 -16.26
CA ASP A 324 11.94 -12.65 -16.81
C ASP A 324 12.39 -14.10 -16.70
N PRO A 325 13.07 -14.63 -17.73
CA PRO A 325 13.62 -15.97 -17.67
C PRO A 325 14.77 -16.02 -16.65
N PRO A 326 15.04 -17.20 -16.04
CA PRO A 326 16.13 -17.33 -15.07
C PRO A 326 17.52 -17.05 -15.65
N ARG A 327 17.65 -17.19 -16.98
CA ARG A 327 18.88 -16.92 -17.74
C ARG A 327 18.50 -16.22 -19.05
N PRO A 328 18.37 -14.88 -19.02
CA PRO A 328 18.01 -14.13 -20.22
C PRO A 328 19.11 -14.22 -21.27
N LEU A 329 18.69 -14.21 -22.55
CA LEU A 329 19.59 -14.02 -23.67
C LEU A 329 20.26 -12.64 -23.61
N PRO A 330 21.40 -12.46 -24.31
CA PRO A 330 22.00 -11.14 -24.51
C PRO A 330 20.99 -10.15 -25.11
N ALA A 331 21.13 -8.87 -24.80
CA ALA A 331 20.23 -7.83 -25.28
C ALA A 331 20.04 -7.87 -26.80
N PRO A 332 18.78 -7.82 -27.30
CA PRO A 332 18.50 -7.87 -28.72
C PRO A 332 18.98 -6.60 -29.44
N ARG A 333 19.32 -6.74 -30.73
CA ARG A 333 19.68 -5.59 -31.57
C ARG A 333 18.47 -4.83 -32.07
N GLY A 334 17.30 -5.48 -32.14
CA GLY A 334 16.07 -4.89 -32.66
C GLY A 334 16.00 -4.86 -34.18
N ASP A 335 16.57 -5.87 -34.85
CA ASP A 335 16.62 -5.91 -36.32
C ASP A 335 15.34 -6.45 -36.96
N LEU A 336 14.56 -7.26 -36.25
CA LEU A 336 13.27 -7.78 -36.74
C LEU A 336 12.35 -8.17 -35.60
N LEU A 337 11.26 -7.46 -35.46
CA LEU A 337 10.16 -7.82 -34.57
C LEU A 337 9.07 -8.53 -35.35
N ARG A 338 8.65 -9.69 -34.87
CA ARG A 338 7.71 -10.53 -35.60
C ARG A 338 6.67 -11.15 -34.68
N MET A 339 5.40 -11.07 -35.04
CA MET A 339 4.27 -11.77 -34.40
C MET A 339 3.84 -12.92 -35.30
N ARG A 340 3.59 -14.11 -34.75
CA ARG A 340 3.14 -15.30 -35.47
C ARG A 340 1.99 -15.98 -34.73
N GLY A 341 0.81 -15.99 -35.36
CA GLY A 341 -0.37 -16.65 -34.87
C GLY A 341 -0.80 -16.14 -33.47
N VAL A 342 -0.53 -14.86 -33.16
CA VAL A 342 -0.68 -14.33 -31.82
C VAL A 342 -2.14 -14.18 -31.45
N ARG A 343 -2.53 -14.80 -30.33
CA ARG A 343 -3.83 -14.63 -29.70
C ARG A 343 -3.68 -14.04 -28.30
N ALA A 344 -4.58 -13.15 -27.95
CA ALA A 344 -4.63 -12.54 -26.63
C ALA A 344 -6.06 -12.19 -26.22
N ARG A 345 -6.36 -12.38 -24.92
CA ARG A 345 -7.65 -12.03 -24.31
C ARG A 345 -7.46 -11.47 -22.91
N HIS A 346 -8.43 -10.74 -22.41
CA HIS A 346 -8.51 -10.42 -20.99
C HIS A 346 -9.24 -11.56 -20.24
N ALA A 347 -8.91 -11.75 -18.97
CA ALA A 347 -9.48 -12.82 -18.15
C ALA A 347 -11.02 -12.85 -18.25
N GLY A 348 -11.57 -14.01 -18.69
CA GLY A 348 -13.02 -14.20 -18.84
C GLY A 348 -13.67 -13.57 -20.08
N SER A 349 -12.88 -12.94 -20.98
CA SER A 349 -13.37 -12.27 -22.19
C SER A 349 -13.09 -13.08 -23.45
N PRO A 350 -13.82 -12.83 -24.56
CA PRO A 350 -13.47 -13.34 -25.89
C PRO A 350 -12.06 -12.93 -26.32
N TRP A 351 -11.56 -13.55 -27.39
CA TRP A 351 -10.29 -13.16 -28.00
C TRP A 351 -10.33 -11.70 -28.47
N VAL A 352 -9.40 -10.88 -27.97
CA VAL A 352 -9.18 -9.49 -28.40
C VAL A 352 -8.27 -9.47 -29.64
N LEU A 353 -7.28 -10.36 -29.68
CA LEU A 353 -6.46 -10.65 -30.86
C LEU A 353 -6.64 -12.13 -31.20
N ASP A 354 -6.81 -12.45 -32.49
CA ASP A 354 -7.10 -13.80 -32.96
C ASP A 354 -6.26 -14.15 -34.20
N GLY A 355 -5.07 -14.73 -33.97
CA GLY A 355 -4.18 -15.18 -35.02
C GLY A 355 -3.46 -14.04 -35.75
N VAL A 356 -2.99 -13.04 -35.00
CA VAL A 356 -2.31 -11.86 -35.55
C VAL A 356 -0.92 -12.23 -36.08
N GLU A 357 -0.64 -11.76 -37.28
CA GLU A 357 0.68 -11.83 -37.93
C GLU A 357 1.19 -10.45 -38.30
N LEU A 358 2.41 -10.10 -37.87
CA LEU A 358 3.01 -8.79 -38.09
C LEU A 358 4.53 -8.93 -38.16
N ASP A 359 5.15 -8.31 -39.17
CA ASP A 359 6.61 -8.10 -39.21
C ASP A 359 6.86 -6.57 -39.15
N LEU A 360 7.89 -6.16 -38.42
CA LEU A 360 8.37 -4.79 -38.34
C LEU A 360 9.90 -4.76 -38.35
N ARG A 361 10.49 -4.03 -39.27
CA ARG A 361 11.95 -3.89 -39.44
C ARG A 361 12.40 -2.44 -39.18
N PRO A 362 13.65 -2.22 -38.76
CA PRO A 362 14.23 -0.88 -38.74
C PRO A 362 14.11 -0.20 -40.12
N GLY A 363 13.72 1.07 -40.10
CA GLY A 363 13.47 1.85 -41.31
C GLY A 363 12.11 1.62 -41.98
N GLU A 364 11.35 0.60 -41.57
CA GLU A 364 10.00 0.33 -42.10
C GLU A 364 8.96 1.14 -41.32
N ARG A 365 8.00 1.75 -42.03
CA ARG A 365 6.90 2.55 -41.44
C ARG A 365 5.58 1.86 -41.71
N VAL A 366 5.03 1.26 -40.67
CA VAL A 366 3.76 0.53 -40.73
C VAL A 366 2.69 1.31 -40.01
N ALA A 367 1.59 1.63 -40.68
CA ALA A 367 0.41 2.22 -40.07
C ALA A 367 -0.62 1.13 -39.72
N LEU A 368 -1.08 1.11 -38.48
CA LEU A 368 -2.11 0.21 -37.98
C LEU A 368 -3.40 0.98 -37.71
N LEU A 369 -4.40 0.77 -38.52
CA LEU A 369 -5.72 1.38 -38.45
C LEU A 369 -6.74 0.42 -37.80
N GLY A 370 -7.77 0.94 -37.18
CA GLY A 370 -8.87 0.15 -36.65
C GLY A 370 -9.78 0.93 -35.71
N PRO A 371 -11.02 0.48 -35.50
CA PRO A 371 -11.94 1.14 -34.57
C PRO A 371 -11.46 1.07 -33.12
N SER A 372 -12.03 1.93 -32.25
CA SER A 372 -11.79 1.82 -30.80
C SER A 372 -12.22 0.44 -30.30
N GLY A 373 -11.42 -0.14 -29.41
CA GLY A 373 -11.67 -1.49 -28.89
C GLY A 373 -11.26 -2.66 -29.78
N ALA A 374 -10.69 -2.42 -30.99
CA ALA A 374 -10.24 -3.48 -31.89
C ALA A 374 -9.05 -4.31 -31.36
N GLY A 375 -8.39 -3.89 -30.29
CA GLY A 375 -7.24 -4.58 -29.73
C GLY A 375 -5.88 -3.93 -30.03
N LYS A 376 -5.85 -2.72 -30.59
CA LYS A 376 -4.61 -2.00 -30.97
C LYS A 376 -3.65 -1.82 -29.79
N SER A 377 -4.13 -1.32 -28.65
CA SER A 377 -3.29 -1.14 -27.45
C SER A 377 -2.87 -2.49 -26.84
N THR A 378 -3.71 -3.54 -26.94
CA THR A 378 -3.32 -4.90 -26.55
C THR A 378 -2.14 -5.40 -27.39
N LEU A 379 -2.16 -5.15 -28.71
CA LEU A 379 -1.06 -5.45 -29.61
C LEU A 379 0.20 -4.69 -29.23
N ALA A 380 0.09 -3.37 -28.98
CA ALA A 380 1.21 -2.54 -28.52
C ALA A 380 1.85 -3.08 -27.23
N HIS A 381 1.04 -3.47 -26.24
CA HIS A 381 1.51 -4.02 -24.98
C HIS A 381 2.25 -5.37 -25.14
N LEU A 382 1.85 -6.22 -26.10
CA LEU A 382 2.56 -7.46 -26.42
C LEU A 382 3.93 -7.19 -27.05
N LEU A 383 4.04 -6.18 -27.92
CA LEU A 383 5.29 -5.81 -28.60
C LEU A 383 6.38 -5.32 -27.63
N VAL A 384 6.00 -4.63 -26.54
CA VAL A 384 6.92 -4.18 -25.50
C VAL A 384 6.95 -5.11 -24.28
N ARG A 385 6.32 -6.28 -24.43
CA ARG A 385 6.26 -7.30 -23.38
C ARG A 385 5.76 -6.78 -22.02
N PHE A 386 4.69 -5.96 -22.01
CA PHE A 386 3.93 -5.69 -20.81
C PHE A 386 3.07 -6.88 -20.39
N ARG A 387 2.81 -7.77 -21.33
CA ARG A 387 2.22 -9.10 -21.13
C ARG A 387 2.72 -10.06 -22.20
N ASP A 388 2.75 -11.34 -21.87
CA ASP A 388 3.00 -12.40 -22.84
C ASP A 388 1.71 -12.77 -23.59
N PRO A 389 1.77 -13.26 -24.83
CA PRO A 389 0.59 -13.75 -25.56
C PRO A 389 0.01 -15.01 -24.92
N ASP A 390 -1.32 -15.18 -25.02
CA ASP A 390 -1.98 -16.41 -24.55
C ASP A 390 -1.66 -17.60 -25.50
N GLU A 391 -1.60 -17.35 -26.83
CA GLU A 391 -1.19 -18.32 -27.84
C GLU A 391 -0.33 -17.62 -28.90
N GLY A 392 0.48 -18.41 -29.63
CA GLY A 392 1.42 -17.89 -30.62
C GLY A 392 2.72 -17.40 -30.01
N ALA A 393 3.50 -16.65 -30.80
CA ALA A 393 4.81 -16.13 -30.38
C ALA A 393 5.06 -14.73 -30.93
N VAL A 394 5.73 -13.91 -30.10
CA VAL A 394 6.31 -12.63 -30.49
C VAL A 394 7.83 -12.80 -30.42
N THR A 395 8.51 -12.61 -31.52
CA THR A 395 9.96 -12.82 -31.62
C THR A 395 10.69 -11.53 -31.98
N LEU A 396 11.87 -11.33 -31.42
CA LEU A 396 12.79 -10.27 -31.77
C LEU A 396 14.14 -10.87 -32.12
N ASP A 397 14.66 -10.52 -33.30
CA ASP A 397 15.90 -11.06 -33.85
C ASP A 397 15.90 -12.61 -33.94
N GLY A 398 14.73 -13.21 -34.18
CA GLY A 398 14.53 -14.64 -34.32
C GLY A 398 14.31 -15.43 -33.01
N HIS A 399 14.43 -14.80 -31.86
CA HIS A 399 14.18 -15.42 -30.56
C HIS A 399 12.89 -14.89 -29.95
N ASP A 400 12.22 -15.73 -29.16
CA ASP A 400 11.00 -15.34 -28.47
C ASP A 400 11.28 -14.20 -27.44
N LEU A 401 10.38 -13.23 -27.33
CA LEU A 401 10.53 -12.15 -26.33
C LEU A 401 10.67 -12.71 -24.90
N ARG A 402 10.10 -13.88 -24.62
CA ARG A 402 10.17 -14.56 -23.33
C ARG A 402 11.57 -15.01 -22.95
N ASP A 403 12.48 -15.12 -23.91
CA ASP A 403 13.87 -15.51 -23.70
C ASP A 403 14.78 -14.32 -23.30
N TYR A 404 14.34 -13.10 -23.46
CA TYR A 404 15.07 -11.87 -23.09
C TYR A 404 14.62 -11.33 -21.74
N ALA A 405 15.45 -10.48 -21.12
CA ALA A 405 14.97 -9.63 -20.02
C ALA A 405 14.02 -8.55 -20.57
N GLN A 406 12.95 -8.25 -19.83
CA GLN A 406 11.95 -7.24 -20.26
C GLN A 406 12.57 -5.87 -20.52
N ASP A 407 13.53 -5.47 -19.69
CA ASP A 407 14.22 -4.18 -19.85
C ASP A 407 15.03 -4.11 -21.14
N ASP A 408 15.64 -5.23 -21.58
CA ASP A 408 16.38 -5.29 -22.83
C ASP A 408 15.44 -5.22 -24.04
N VAL A 409 14.28 -5.87 -23.98
CA VAL A 409 13.22 -5.72 -24.99
C VAL A 409 12.77 -4.26 -25.10
N ARG A 410 12.51 -3.60 -23.98
CA ARG A 410 12.03 -2.20 -23.93
C ARG A 410 13.08 -1.17 -24.34
N ARG A 411 14.36 -1.51 -24.27
CA ARG A 411 15.43 -0.67 -24.86
C ARG A 411 15.46 -0.79 -26.39
N ALA A 412 15.13 -1.94 -26.93
CA ALA A 412 15.10 -2.18 -28.38
C ALA A 412 13.78 -1.70 -29.01
N VAL A 413 12.65 -1.85 -28.28
CA VAL A 413 11.30 -1.50 -28.73
C VAL A 413 10.69 -0.51 -27.73
N CYS A 414 10.52 0.74 -28.14
CA CYS A 414 9.95 1.80 -27.28
C CYS A 414 8.48 2.06 -27.61
N LEU A 415 7.63 2.15 -26.61
CA LEU A 415 6.21 2.49 -26.74
C LEU A 415 5.97 3.94 -26.28
N VAL A 416 5.29 4.71 -27.12
CA VAL A 416 4.63 5.97 -26.75
C VAL A 416 3.14 5.70 -26.64
N ASP A 417 2.64 5.68 -25.40
CA ASP A 417 1.23 5.43 -25.11
C ASP A 417 0.36 6.67 -25.42
N GLN A 418 -0.90 6.44 -25.76
CA GLN A 418 -1.90 7.47 -26.02
C GLN A 418 -2.04 8.47 -24.86
N HIS A 419 -1.97 7.98 -23.62
CA HIS A 419 -2.08 8.78 -22.38
C HIS A 419 -0.73 8.90 -21.67
N ALA A 420 0.28 9.40 -22.38
CA ALA A 420 1.62 9.53 -21.83
C ALA A 420 1.63 10.34 -20.53
N HIS A 421 2.13 9.72 -19.46
CA HIS A 421 2.26 10.35 -18.15
C HIS A 421 3.46 11.30 -18.08
N LEU A 422 3.23 12.52 -17.59
CA LEU A 422 4.30 13.44 -17.20
C LEU A 422 4.41 13.50 -15.68
N PHE A 423 5.61 13.29 -15.18
CA PHE A 423 5.92 13.41 -13.75
C PHE A 423 5.94 14.88 -13.33
N GLY A 424 5.51 15.18 -12.11
CA GLY A 424 5.46 16.53 -11.53
C GLY A 424 6.86 17.13 -11.26
N THR A 425 7.69 17.18 -12.30
CA THR A 425 9.07 17.67 -12.26
C THR A 425 9.35 18.57 -13.47
N THR A 426 10.62 18.81 -13.81
CA THR A 426 11.04 19.64 -14.93
C THR A 426 10.83 18.94 -16.28
N ILE A 427 10.81 19.69 -17.37
CA ILE A 427 10.79 19.15 -18.74
C ILE A 427 12.05 18.33 -18.99
N ARG A 428 13.23 18.81 -18.58
CA ARG A 428 14.52 18.11 -18.60
C ARG A 428 14.38 16.70 -18.00
N ALA A 429 13.96 16.63 -16.74
CA ALA A 429 13.83 15.36 -16.03
C ALA A 429 12.82 14.42 -16.68
N ASN A 430 11.74 14.99 -17.22
CA ASN A 430 10.74 14.21 -17.95
C ASN A 430 11.30 13.60 -19.25
N VAL A 431 12.10 14.30 -20.02
CA VAL A 431 12.69 13.79 -21.27
C VAL A 431 13.83 12.83 -20.95
N ALA A 432 14.70 13.19 -20.00
CA ALA A 432 15.83 12.36 -19.56
C ALA A 432 15.42 11.03 -18.90
N LEU A 433 14.14 10.81 -18.62
CA LEU A 433 13.64 9.52 -18.11
C LEU A 433 14.03 8.34 -19.03
N ALA A 434 14.08 8.57 -20.35
CA ALA A 434 14.48 7.56 -21.32
C ALA A 434 15.99 7.22 -21.27
N ARG A 435 16.81 8.21 -20.92
CA ARG A 435 18.27 8.08 -20.79
C ARG A 435 18.75 9.13 -19.76
N PRO A 436 18.91 8.72 -18.47
CA PRO A 436 19.22 9.64 -17.38
C PRO A 436 20.57 10.37 -17.51
N ASP A 437 21.52 9.79 -18.23
CA ASP A 437 22.86 10.30 -18.49
C ASP A 437 22.99 11.10 -19.80
N ALA A 438 21.86 11.38 -20.49
CA ALA A 438 21.86 12.16 -21.73
C ALA A 438 22.36 13.59 -21.50
N ALA A 439 23.25 14.04 -22.39
CA ALA A 439 23.73 15.40 -22.38
C ALA A 439 22.63 16.39 -22.82
N GLU A 440 22.69 17.63 -22.36
CA GLU A 440 21.70 18.66 -22.71
C GLU A 440 21.49 18.84 -24.23
N PRO A 441 22.52 18.84 -25.08
CA PRO A 441 22.33 18.91 -26.53
C PRO A 441 21.47 17.78 -27.10
N GLU A 442 21.57 16.57 -26.54
CA GLU A 442 20.77 15.40 -26.98
C GLU A 442 19.31 15.54 -26.58
N ILE A 443 19.04 16.10 -25.37
CA ILE A 443 17.70 16.42 -24.91
C ILE A 443 17.07 17.48 -25.79
N VAL A 444 17.83 18.52 -26.13
CA VAL A 444 17.38 19.60 -27.04
C VAL A 444 17.09 19.06 -28.43
N ASP A 445 17.95 18.19 -28.97
CA ASP A 445 17.71 17.55 -30.27
C ASP A 445 16.43 16.71 -30.27
N ALA A 446 16.24 15.89 -29.24
CA ALA A 446 15.00 15.11 -29.09
C ALA A 446 13.74 16.00 -29.03
N LEU A 447 13.80 17.14 -28.34
CA LEU A 447 12.70 18.12 -28.26
C LEU A 447 12.48 18.82 -29.61
N ARG A 448 13.52 19.10 -30.38
CA ARG A 448 13.40 19.65 -31.75
C ARG A 448 12.74 18.67 -32.69
N ARG A 449 13.17 17.42 -32.70
CA ARG A 449 12.56 16.33 -33.48
C ARG A 449 11.08 16.12 -33.12
N ALA A 450 10.73 16.30 -31.84
CA ALA A 450 9.33 16.29 -31.39
C ALA A 450 8.56 17.60 -31.62
N ARG A 451 9.14 18.60 -32.29
CA ARG A 451 8.56 19.93 -32.58
C ARG A 451 8.00 20.64 -31.35
N VAL A 452 8.70 20.54 -30.21
CA VAL A 452 8.27 21.18 -28.95
C VAL A 452 9.33 22.10 -28.37
N TRP A 453 10.53 22.14 -28.98
CA TRP A 453 11.65 22.94 -28.51
C TRP A 453 11.36 24.45 -28.51
N ASP A 454 10.76 25.00 -29.55
CA ASP A 454 10.51 26.43 -29.65
C ASP A 454 9.60 26.91 -28.51
N TRP A 455 8.61 26.09 -28.15
CA TRP A 455 7.77 26.36 -26.99
C TRP A 455 8.58 26.23 -25.68
N VAL A 456 9.38 25.18 -25.52
CA VAL A 456 10.20 24.97 -24.30
C VAL A 456 11.20 26.11 -24.10
N SER A 457 11.89 26.54 -25.17
CA SER A 457 12.88 27.63 -25.11
C SER A 457 12.27 28.98 -24.77
N GLY A 458 10.98 29.21 -25.11
CA GLY A 458 10.22 30.39 -24.75
C GLY A 458 9.67 30.39 -23.30
N LEU A 459 9.78 29.30 -22.57
CA LEU A 459 9.29 29.25 -21.19
C LEU A 459 10.27 29.92 -20.20
N PRO A 460 9.76 30.60 -19.17
CA PRO A 460 10.60 30.99 -18.02
C PRO A 460 11.25 29.75 -17.39
N GLY A 461 12.58 29.63 -17.50
CA GLY A 461 13.34 28.48 -17.03
C GLY A 461 13.62 27.40 -18.10
N GLY A 462 13.11 27.51 -19.32
CA GLY A 462 13.41 26.61 -20.43
C GLY A 462 13.24 25.13 -20.08
N LEU A 463 14.31 24.34 -20.20
CA LEU A 463 14.34 22.92 -19.83
C LEU A 463 13.99 22.65 -18.36
N ASP A 464 14.29 23.60 -17.47
CA ASP A 464 14.06 23.45 -16.03
C ASP A 464 12.67 23.96 -15.60
N ALA A 465 11.83 24.34 -16.55
CA ALA A 465 10.42 24.65 -16.29
C ALA A 465 9.65 23.42 -15.80
N HIS A 466 8.87 23.59 -14.73
CA HIS A 466 8.05 22.53 -14.15
C HIS A 466 6.74 22.31 -14.91
N VAL A 467 6.44 21.07 -15.26
CA VAL A 467 5.21 20.69 -15.96
C VAL A 467 3.95 20.67 -15.08
N GLY A 468 4.10 20.77 -13.74
CA GLY A 468 3.02 20.64 -12.76
C GLY A 468 2.64 19.18 -12.48
N GLU A 469 1.77 18.97 -11.49
CA GLU A 469 1.26 17.63 -11.17
C GLU A 469 0.50 17.07 -12.38
N HIS A 470 0.82 15.83 -12.77
CA HIS A 470 0.26 15.14 -13.93
C HIS A 470 0.32 15.95 -15.23
N GLY A 471 1.25 16.93 -15.34
CA GLY A 471 1.35 17.79 -16.51
C GLY A 471 0.25 18.85 -16.59
N ALA A 472 -0.30 19.32 -15.47
CA ALA A 472 -1.39 20.30 -15.43
C ALA A 472 -1.03 21.66 -16.07
N ARG A 473 0.26 21.96 -16.23
CA ARG A 473 0.74 23.23 -16.82
C ARG A 473 1.05 23.13 -18.32
N VAL A 474 0.81 21.98 -18.95
CA VAL A 474 1.07 21.74 -20.36
C VAL A 474 -0.21 21.30 -21.07
N SER A 475 -0.39 21.73 -22.34
CA SER A 475 -1.51 21.26 -23.14
C SER A 475 -1.40 19.78 -23.49
N GLY A 476 -2.50 19.14 -23.90
CA GLY A 476 -2.50 17.74 -24.33
C GLY A 476 -1.48 17.48 -25.44
N GLY A 477 -1.42 18.36 -26.45
CA GLY A 477 -0.45 18.26 -27.54
C GLY A 477 1.01 18.49 -27.13
N GLN A 478 1.27 19.37 -26.16
CA GLN A 478 2.63 19.55 -25.61
C GLN A 478 3.05 18.31 -24.81
N ARG A 479 2.13 17.72 -24.03
CA ARG A 479 2.35 16.46 -23.29
C ARG A 479 2.75 15.35 -24.24
N GLN A 480 2.01 15.16 -25.32
CA GLN A 480 2.27 14.13 -26.33
C GLN A 480 3.63 14.31 -27.00
N ARG A 481 4.00 15.57 -27.34
CA ARG A 481 5.30 15.88 -27.95
C ARG A 481 6.47 15.69 -26.98
N ILE A 482 6.30 15.95 -25.67
CA ILE A 482 7.32 15.62 -24.67
C ILE A 482 7.49 14.09 -24.57
N ALA A 483 6.40 13.32 -24.66
CA ALA A 483 6.48 11.86 -24.69
C ALA A 483 7.19 11.32 -25.95
N LEU A 484 6.94 11.93 -27.10
CA LEU A 484 7.69 11.62 -28.33
C LEU A 484 9.19 11.96 -28.18
N ALA A 485 9.54 13.07 -27.56
CA ALA A 485 10.94 13.40 -27.27
C ALA A 485 11.62 12.33 -26.40
N ARG A 486 10.91 11.75 -25.42
CA ARG A 486 11.42 10.58 -24.69
C ARG A 486 11.76 9.41 -25.61
N ALA A 487 10.85 9.09 -26.52
CA ALA A 487 11.06 7.99 -27.46
C ALA A 487 12.26 8.24 -28.39
N PHE A 488 12.42 9.46 -28.89
CA PHE A 488 13.59 9.80 -29.71
C PHE A 488 14.89 9.77 -28.91
N LEU A 489 14.88 10.20 -27.65
CA LEU A 489 16.04 10.16 -26.78
C LEU A 489 16.43 8.73 -26.38
N SER A 490 15.47 7.78 -26.36
CA SER A 490 15.73 6.37 -25.97
C SER A 490 16.74 5.68 -26.85
N GLY A 491 16.81 6.08 -28.14
CA GLY A 491 17.66 5.42 -29.15
C GLY A 491 17.15 4.04 -29.56
N ALA A 492 15.90 3.70 -29.25
CA ALA A 492 15.29 2.43 -29.65
C ALA A 492 15.22 2.32 -31.19
N ARG A 493 15.50 1.13 -31.72
CA ARG A 493 15.46 0.85 -33.16
C ARG A 493 14.05 0.62 -33.70
N LEU A 494 13.11 0.31 -32.82
CA LEU A 494 11.70 0.11 -33.14
C LEU A 494 10.85 0.99 -32.22
N LEU A 495 9.98 1.81 -32.82
CA LEU A 495 9.05 2.68 -32.11
C LEU A 495 7.61 2.23 -32.36
N VAL A 496 6.85 2.08 -31.30
CA VAL A 496 5.40 1.86 -31.32
C VAL A 496 4.74 3.15 -30.82
N LEU A 497 4.01 3.82 -31.69
CA LEU A 497 3.37 5.11 -31.42
C LEU A 497 1.86 4.92 -31.37
N ASP A 498 1.28 4.91 -30.17
CA ASP A 498 -0.18 4.75 -29.99
C ASP A 498 -0.86 6.13 -29.96
N GLU A 499 -1.56 6.47 -31.04
CA GLU A 499 -2.27 7.73 -31.27
C GLU A 499 -1.43 8.99 -30.95
N PRO A 500 -0.22 9.16 -31.52
CA PRO A 500 0.72 10.22 -31.12
C PRO A 500 0.22 11.64 -31.45
N THR A 501 -0.87 11.77 -32.19
CA THR A 501 -1.48 13.05 -32.59
C THR A 501 -2.82 13.29 -31.92
N ALA A 502 -3.24 12.46 -30.98
CA ALA A 502 -4.43 12.73 -30.19
C ALA A 502 -4.33 14.11 -29.52
N HIS A 503 -5.39 14.89 -29.55
CA HIS A 503 -5.47 16.25 -28.99
C HIS A 503 -4.69 17.35 -29.76
N LEU A 504 -4.22 17.07 -30.98
CA LEU A 504 -3.66 18.06 -31.88
C LEU A 504 -4.71 18.50 -32.94
N ASP A 505 -4.59 19.75 -33.37
CA ASP A 505 -5.35 20.18 -34.55
C ASP A 505 -4.89 19.44 -35.81
N PRO A 506 -5.74 19.27 -36.83
CA PRO A 506 -5.44 18.45 -38.02
C PRO A 506 -4.20 18.88 -38.79
N ALA A 507 -3.87 20.18 -38.81
CA ALA A 507 -2.70 20.69 -39.53
C ALA A 507 -1.41 20.32 -38.77
N THR A 508 -1.35 20.66 -37.49
CA THR A 508 -0.22 20.28 -36.61
C THR A 508 -0.02 18.75 -36.53
N ALA A 509 -1.11 17.97 -36.47
CA ALA A 509 -1.07 16.51 -36.48
C ALA A 509 -0.42 15.98 -37.77
N ARG A 510 -0.82 16.51 -38.94
CA ARG A 510 -0.28 16.11 -40.23
C ARG A 510 1.21 16.44 -40.34
N ASP A 511 1.58 17.65 -39.94
CA ASP A 511 2.97 18.11 -40.00
C ASP A 511 3.86 17.28 -39.07
N LEU A 512 3.40 17.03 -37.84
CA LEU A 512 4.12 16.19 -36.89
C LEU A 512 4.31 14.77 -37.43
N LEU A 513 3.25 14.13 -37.92
CA LEU A 513 3.34 12.79 -38.50
C LEU A 513 4.29 12.74 -39.69
N THR A 514 4.22 13.75 -40.57
CA THR A 514 5.09 13.84 -41.75
C THR A 514 6.55 13.89 -41.32
N ASP A 515 6.89 14.70 -40.32
CA ASP A 515 8.26 14.83 -39.86
C ASP A 515 8.73 13.60 -39.09
N VAL A 516 7.91 13.11 -38.14
CA VAL A 516 8.22 11.91 -37.38
C VAL A 516 8.49 10.72 -38.30
N LEU A 517 7.69 10.55 -39.35
CA LEU A 517 7.83 9.46 -40.31
C LEU A 517 8.98 9.69 -41.31
N ARG A 518 9.39 10.95 -41.59
CA ARG A 518 10.50 11.25 -42.50
C ARG A 518 11.87 11.23 -41.81
N ASP A 519 11.97 11.73 -40.60
CA ASP A 519 13.24 12.00 -39.91
C ASP A 519 13.80 10.80 -39.13
N THR A 520 13.12 9.67 -39.18
CA THR A 520 13.53 8.44 -38.49
C THR A 520 14.32 7.50 -39.38
N SER A 521 15.33 8.01 -40.09
CA SER A 521 16.20 7.19 -40.92
C SER A 521 16.85 6.05 -40.12
N GLY A 522 16.46 4.80 -40.43
CA GLY A 522 16.93 3.61 -39.75
C GLY A 522 16.10 3.12 -38.54
N THR A 523 15.10 3.85 -38.11
CA THR A 523 14.18 3.41 -37.03
C THR A 523 12.88 2.85 -37.63
N GLY A 524 12.49 1.64 -37.23
CA GLY A 524 11.19 1.07 -37.61
C GLY A 524 10.05 1.70 -36.80
N ILE A 525 8.95 2.05 -37.44
CA ILE A 525 7.80 2.68 -36.79
C ILE A 525 6.53 1.87 -37.02
N LEU A 526 5.87 1.52 -35.92
CA LEU A 526 4.47 1.09 -35.93
C LEU A 526 3.60 2.28 -35.44
N LEU A 527 2.92 2.94 -36.35
CA LEU A 527 1.97 4.02 -36.05
C LEU A 527 0.58 3.44 -35.85
N ILE A 528 0.07 3.44 -34.65
CA ILE A 528 -1.30 3.07 -34.32
C ILE A 528 -2.14 4.33 -34.35
N THR A 529 -3.18 4.35 -35.19
CA THR A 529 -4.03 5.52 -35.36
C THR A 529 -5.44 5.12 -35.82
N HIS A 530 -6.40 6.00 -35.65
CA HIS A 530 -7.74 5.86 -36.20
C HIS A 530 -7.93 6.68 -37.50
N THR A 531 -6.97 7.55 -37.82
CA THR A 531 -6.99 8.38 -39.01
C THR A 531 -5.90 7.92 -39.99
N PRO A 532 -6.18 7.77 -41.30
CA PRO A 532 -5.17 7.40 -42.26
C PRO A 532 -3.98 8.39 -42.25
N PRO A 533 -2.73 7.88 -42.29
CA PRO A 533 -1.56 8.75 -42.35
C PRO A 533 -1.53 9.51 -43.69
N PRO A 534 -0.78 10.63 -43.78
CA PRO A 534 -0.60 11.33 -45.04
C PRO A 534 -0.07 10.39 -46.15
N PRO A 535 -0.54 10.56 -47.42
CA PRO A 535 -0.09 9.70 -48.51
C PRO A 535 1.45 9.67 -48.64
N GLY A 536 2.01 8.48 -48.83
CA GLY A 536 3.45 8.28 -49.04
C GLY A 536 4.30 8.39 -47.74
N THR A 537 3.70 8.50 -46.57
CA THR A 537 4.42 8.54 -45.28
C THR A 537 4.56 7.16 -44.63
N ALA A 538 3.66 6.22 -44.90
CA ALA A 538 3.73 4.85 -44.45
C ALA A 538 4.06 3.90 -45.63
N ASP A 539 4.92 2.91 -45.40
CA ASP A 539 5.30 1.90 -46.39
C ASP A 539 4.22 0.82 -46.50
N ARG A 540 3.52 0.53 -45.39
CA ARG A 540 2.40 -0.44 -45.31
C ARG A 540 1.28 0.11 -44.44
N VAL A 541 0.06 -0.22 -44.82
CA VAL A 541 -1.15 0.12 -44.04
C VAL A 541 -1.88 -1.16 -43.72
N LEU A 542 -2.08 -1.41 -42.42
CA LEU A 542 -2.76 -2.58 -41.89
C LEU A 542 -4.05 -2.16 -41.19
N HIS A 543 -5.08 -2.97 -41.32
CA HIS A 543 -6.35 -2.79 -40.61
C HIS A 543 -6.53 -3.90 -39.58
N LEU A 544 -6.77 -3.51 -38.31
CA LEU A 544 -7.17 -4.44 -37.26
C LEU A 544 -8.70 -4.41 -37.11
N ARG A 545 -9.35 -5.49 -37.55
CA ARG A 545 -10.80 -5.69 -37.43
C ARG A 545 -11.10 -7.03 -36.77
N SER A 546 -11.95 -7.03 -35.74
CA SER A 546 -12.34 -8.25 -34.99
C SER A 546 -11.15 -9.10 -34.55
N GLY A 547 -10.07 -8.46 -34.10
CA GLY A 547 -8.87 -9.14 -33.58
C GLY A 547 -7.92 -9.69 -34.66
N ARG A 548 -8.17 -9.46 -35.96
CA ARG A 548 -7.34 -9.94 -37.08
C ARG A 548 -6.75 -8.80 -37.89
N LEU A 549 -5.51 -8.97 -38.35
CA LEU A 549 -4.85 -8.03 -39.23
C LEU A 549 -5.17 -8.35 -40.70
N GLN A 550 -5.49 -7.29 -41.45
CA GLN A 550 -5.67 -7.32 -42.90
C GLN A 550 -4.82 -6.22 -43.52
N GLU A 551 -4.10 -6.54 -44.59
CA GLU A 551 -3.36 -5.52 -45.33
C GLU A 551 -4.34 -4.74 -46.21
N ALA A 552 -4.25 -3.41 -46.20
CA ALA A 552 -5.04 -2.59 -47.11
C ALA A 552 -4.58 -2.88 -48.56
N GLY A 553 -5.39 -3.63 -49.29
CA GLY A 553 -5.09 -3.91 -50.71
C GLY A 553 -4.99 -2.57 -51.49
N ALA A 554 -4.03 -2.50 -52.40
CA ALA A 554 -3.96 -1.41 -53.37
C ALA A 554 -5.14 -1.54 -54.33
N GLY A 555 -6.28 -1.01 -53.98
CA GLY A 555 -7.50 -0.99 -54.81
C GLY A 555 -8.74 -1.46 -54.07
N GLY A 556 -9.49 -0.54 -53.52
CA GLY A 556 -10.82 -0.79 -52.97
C GLY A 556 -11.31 0.44 -52.18
N GLU A 557 -11.99 1.36 -52.85
CA GLU A 557 -12.92 2.28 -52.25
C GLU A 557 -13.98 1.42 -51.52
N ASP A 558 -14.05 1.54 -50.20
CA ASP A 558 -15.13 0.97 -49.40
C ASP A 558 -16.29 1.97 -49.28
N PRO A 559 -17.57 1.54 -49.43
CA PRO A 559 -18.75 2.40 -49.35
C PRO A 559 -19.04 2.96 -47.97
#